data_3db2d10f45d667ae290050af56688435
#
_entry.id   3db2d10f45d667ae290050af56688435
#
_cell.length_a   1.000
_cell.length_b   1.000
_cell.length_c   1.000
_cell.angle_alpha   90.00
_cell.angle_beta   90.00
_cell.angle_gamma   90.00
#
_symmetry.space_group_name_H-M   'P 1'
#
loop_
_entity.id
_entity.type
_entity.pdbx_description
1 polymer ?
#
loop_
_entity_poly.entity_id
_entity_poly.type
_entity_poly.pdbx_seq_one_letter_code
_entity_poly.pdbx_strand_id
1 'polypeptide(L)'
;MNDQRQGIVHVVGPEQGFTLPGMTVVCGDSHTATHGAFGALAFGIGTSEVEHVLATQTLVQKPAKNMLIKGITHGGNGVLPFGITSKDLVLHVCGLIGTAGGTGHVVEFAGDAFSGLSMEGRMTVCNMTIEAGARAGMIAPDQITYDYIQGRPMAPKGEVWEQALAYWQTLPSDENAEYDAEVHFNTNDVSPQVTWGTSPEDVLPIDACVPCPSDAKDANEAASIARSLEYMGLTPGQQLENTPIEKVFVGSCTNSRIEDLRAVAAVVQQAPEGATTVPSHVDAMIVPGSGLVKMMAEDEGLDQIFIQAGFQWREPGCSMCLAMNDDKLKPGERCASTSNRNFEGRQGNGGRTHLVSPAMAAAAALTGKLTDVRSFGNVGQQRQYSTTRNRQAMAPFVTTTSIPAPLRISNVDTDMIIPAEHLKTIERTGLGKHAFSRLRYDTVTGEDNEDFVLNQDMYRGSSILLAEDNFGCGSSREHAPWALLDLGIQCIVSTSFADIFFNNCFKNGILPISVSQEELDALMAAADQGVEVHVDLKAKKIQYLDSSISFDVEEFRRHCLMNGLDDIALTLQKVKEIDRFEETMTKTKPWL
;
A
#
# COMPACT_ATOMS: atom_id res chain seq x y z
N MET A 1 1.08 9.35 13.57
CA MET A 1 0.24 8.63 12.61
C MET A 1 0.31 9.47 11.34
N ASN A 2 0.16 9.01 10.17
CA ASN A 2 0.39 9.67 8.86
C ASN A 2 1.85 9.64 8.34
N ASP A 3 2.70 8.75 8.84
CA ASP A 3 3.97 8.46 8.18
C ASP A 3 3.68 7.64 6.92
N GLN A 4 4.31 7.97 5.79
CA GLN A 4 4.17 7.23 4.52
C GLN A 4 4.61 5.75 4.64
N ARG A 5 5.43 5.42 5.65
CA ARG A 5 5.88 4.06 5.95
C ARG A 5 4.89 3.27 6.80
N GLN A 6 3.74 3.86 7.19
CA GLN A 6 2.72 3.11 7.93
C GLN A 6 2.07 2.05 7.04
N GLY A 7 1.60 0.97 7.65
CA GLY A 7 0.92 -0.10 6.93
C GLY A 7 0.83 -1.38 7.75
N ILE A 8 0.48 -2.45 7.08
CA ILE A 8 0.42 -3.79 7.66
C ILE A 8 1.85 -4.25 7.98
N VAL A 9 2.09 -4.75 9.19
CA VAL A 9 3.44 -5.15 9.66
C VAL A 9 4.14 -6.13 8.71
N HIS A 10 3.40 -7.09 8.15
CA HIS A 10 3.93 -8.10 7.21
C HIS A 10 4.15 -7.56 5.77
N VAL A 11 3.84 -6.29 5.53
CA VAL A 11 4.19 -5.54 4.32
C VAL A 11 5.35 -4.59 4.63
N VAL A 12 5.22 -3.79 5.69
CA VAL A 12 6.21 -2.77 6.09
C VAL A 12 7.54 -3.39 6.50
N GLY A 13 7.54 -4.50 7.25
CA GLY A 13 8.77 -5.18 7.68
C GLY A 13 9.68 -5.56 6.50
N PRO A 14 9.17 -6.31 5.51
CA PRO A 14 9.88 -6.59 4.26
C PRO A 14 10.29 -5.34 3.47
N GLU A 15 9.37 -4.39 3.28
CA GLU A 15 9.66 -3.16 2.52
C GLU A 15 10.81 -2.34 3.10
N GLN A 16 10.95 -2.31 4.42
CA GLN A 16 12.01 -1.58 5.09
C GLN A 16 13.30 -2.40 5.21
N GLY A 17 13.30 -3.70 4.87
CA GLY A 17 14.46 -4.58 5.00
C GLY A 17 14.73 -5.05 6.44
N PHE A 18 13.72 -5.03 7.32
CA PHE A 18 13.84 -5.63 8.65
C PHE A 18 13.88 -7.15 8.63
N THR A 19 13.33 -7.77 7.58
CA THR A 19 13.29 -9.22 7.45
C THR A 19 14.49 -9.70 6.65
N LEU A 20 15.35 -10.49 7.28
CA LEU A 20 16.56 -11.02 6.66
C LEU A 20 16.60 -12.55 6.77
N PRO A 21 17.29 -13.26 5.84
CA PRO A 21 17.45 -14.69 5.90
C PRO A 21 18.15 -15.16 7.18
N GLY A 22 17.69 -16.28 7.75
CA GLY A 22 18.23 -16.87 8.97
C GLY A 22 17.80 -16.20 10.28
N MET A 23 16.98 -15.16 10.22
CA MET A 23 16.40 -14.53 11.43
C MET A 23 15.28 -15.38 12.03
N THR A 24 15.03 -15.16 13.32
CA THR A 24 13.77 -15.56 13.98
C THR A 24 12.90 -14.32 14.15
N VAL A 25 11.66 -14.37 13.60
CA VAL A 25 10.71 -13.27 13.65
C VAL A 25 9.44 -13.71 14.37
N VAL A 26 9.08 -13.00 15.44
CA VAL A 26 7.85 -13.28 16.21
C VAL A 26 7.02 -12.00 16.35
N CYS A 27 5.71 -12.14 16.29
CA CYS A 27 4.77 -11.03 16.40
C CYS A 27 3.42 -11.55 16.92
N GLY A 28 2.61 -10.68 17.51
CA GLY A 28 1.27 -11.01 18.01
C GLY A 28 0.22 -11.24 16.91
N ASP A 29 0.62 -11.49 15.67
CA ASP A 29 -0.25 -11.77 14.53
C ASP A 29 0.07 -13.16 13.94
N SER A 30 -0.98 -13.94 13.63
CA SER A 30 -0.84 -15.30 13.11
C SER A 30 -0.13 -15.36 11.75
N HIS A 31 -0.25 -14.30 10.92
CA HIS A 31 0.36 -14.26 9.58
C HIS A 31 1.83 -13.80 9.59
N THR A 32 2.48 -13.79 10.74
CA THR A 32 3.94 -13.60 10.87
C THR A 32 4.73 -14.60 10.02
N ALA A 33 4.14 -15.75 9.71
CA ALA A 33 4.71 -16.72 8.77
C ALA A 33 5.07 -16.12 7.40
N THR A 34 4.48 -14.98 7.00
CA THR A 34 4.84 -14.22 5.78
C THR A 34 6.35 -14.01 5.64
N HIS A 35 7.04 -13.73 6.75
CA HIS A 35 8.47 -13.46 6.76
C HIS A 35 9.34 -14.68 6.41
N GLY A 36 8.76 -15.88 6.45
CA GLY A 36 9.43 -17.10 6.00
C GLY A 36 9.76 -17.14 4.51
N ALA A 37 9.13 -16.27 3.72
CA ALA A 37 9.47 -16.04 2.31
C ALA A 37 10.94 -15.62 2.09
N PHE A 38 11.59 -15.12 3.14
CA PHE A 38 12.98 -14.69 3.15
C PHE A 38 13.93 -15.75 3.72
N GLY A 39 13.46 -16.94 4.05
CA GLY A 39 14.25 -17.94 4.77
C GLY A 39 14.41 -17.60 6.26
N ALA A 40 13.50 -16.80 6.82
CA ALA A 40 13.43 -16.53 8.26
C ALA A 40 12.48 -17.53 8.94
N LEU A 41 12.82 -17.99 10.16
CA LEU A 41 11.89 -18.74 10.99
C LEU A 41 10.89 -17.77 11.62
N ALA A 42 9.68 -17.70 11.07
CA ALA A 42 8.71 -16.67 11.43
C ALA A 42 7.35 -17.27 11.82
N PHE A 43 6.82 -16.88 12.99
CA PHE A 43 5.54 -17.38 13.47
C PHE A 43 4.84 -16.43 14.45
N GLY A 44 3.52 -16.54 14.52
CA GLY A 44 2.69 -15.80 15.47
C GLY A 44 2.83 -16.32 16.91
N ILE A 45 2.77 -15.41 17.87
CA ILE A 45 2.80 -15.71 19.31
C ILE A 45 1.68 -15.03 20.06
N GLY A 46 1.28 -15.57 21.19
CA GLY A 46 0.25 -15.01 22.06
C GLY A 46 0.73 -13.78 22.85
N THR A 47 -0.21 -13.02 23.43
CA THR A 47 0.07 -11.77 24.15
C THR A 47 1.06 -11.97 25.30
N SER A 48 0.92 -13.04 26.09
CA SER A 48 1.85 -13.36 27.19
C SER A 48 3.24 -13.73 26.69
N GLU A 49 3.34 -14.38 25.51
CA GLU A 49 4.62 -14.66 24.88
C GLU A 49 5.26 -13.39 24.32
N VAL A 50 4.47 -12.43 23.81
CA VAL A 50 4.98 -11.10 23.42
C VAL A 50 5.60 -10.38 24.62
N GLU A 51 4.92 -10.39 25.78
CA GLU A 51 5.45 -9.83 27.03
C GLU A 51 6.77 -10.51 27.42
N HIS A 52 6.81 -11.85 27.36
CA HIS A 52 8.03 -12.63 27.67
C HIS A 52 9.19 -12.26 26.74
N VAL A 53 8.96 -12.18 25.43
CA VAL A 53 9.98 -11.81 24.44
C VAL A 53 10.47 -10.38 24.66
N LEU A 54 9.57 -9.43 24.94
CA LEU A 54 9.96 -8.05 25.21
C LEU A 54 10.81 -7.94 26.49
N ALA A 55 10.52 -8.75 27.50
CA ALA A 55 11.25 -8.76 28.78
C ALA A 55 12.60 -9.49 28.72
N THR A 56 12.70 -10.57 27.94
CA THR A 56 13.83 -11.51 28.02
C THR A 56 14.57 -11.73 26.71
N GLN A 57 14.01 -11.28 25.58
CA GLN A 57 14.50 -11.55 24.21
C GLN A 57 14.59 -13.06 23.90
N THR A 58 13.82 -13.88 24.60
CA THR A 58 13.80 -15.33 24.45
C THR A 58 12.37 -15.85 24.36
N LEU A 59 12.22 -17.05 23.80
CA LEU A 59 10.95 -17.76 23.76
C LEU A 59 11.21 -19.27 23.91
N VAL A 60 10.52 -19.92 24.85
CA VAL A 60 10.60 -21.38 25.02
C VAL A 60 9.66 -22.04 24.04
N GLN A 61 10.21 -22.88 23.16
CA GLN A 61 9.44 -23.58 22.13
C GLN A 61 9.76 -25.06 22.12
N LYS A 62 8.73 -25.88 21.78
CA LYS A 62 8.95 -27.30 21.45
C LYS A 62 9.54 -27.40 20.04
N PRO A 63 10.47 -28.34 19.80
CA PRO A 63 10.92 -28.62 18.43
C PRO A 63 9.74 -28.92 17.51
N ALA A 64 9.70 -28.25 16.38
CA ALA A 64 8.72 -28.53 15.33
C ALA A 64 9.21 -29.71 14.47
N LYS A 65 8.28 -30.42 13.87
CA LYS A 65 8.55 -31.35 12.77
C LYS A 65 8.79 -30.58 11.48
N ASN A 66 9.45 -31.21 10.51
CA ASN A 66 9.71 -30.64 9.20
C ASN A 66 8.80 -31.28 8.16
N MET A 67 8.18 -30.45 7.31
CA MET A 67 7.37 -30.90 6.18
C MET A 67 7.88 -30.29 4.89
N LEU A 68 8.06 -31.09 3.86
CA LEU A 68 8.34 -30.62 2.50
C LEU A 68 7.05 -30.54 1.68
N ILE A 69 6.81 -29.38 1.05
CA ILE A 69 5.80 -29.23 0.00
C ILE A 69 6.49 -28.84 -1.30
N LYS A 70 6.52 -29.77 -2.27
CA LYS A 70 7.25 -29.60 -3.52
C LYS A 70 6.31 -29.45 -4.70
N GLY A 71 6.33 -28.25 -5.33
CA GLY A 71 5.59 -27.96 -6.55
C GLY A 71 6.52 -27.98 -7.77
N ILE A 72 6.07 -28.62 -8.85
CA ILE A 72 6.83 -28.76 -10.09
C ILE A 72 6.03 -28.15 -11.24
N THR A 73 6.67 -27.26 -12.04
CA THR A 73 6.08 -26.68 -13.24
C THR A 73 6.31 -27.59 -14.48
N HIS A 74 5.48 -27.39 -15.50
CA HIS A 74 5.67 -28.09 -16.77
C HIS A 74 7.02 -27.71 -17.40
N GLY A 75 7.85 -28.73 -17.63
CA GLY A 75 9.21 -28.52 -18.18
C GLY A 75 10.24 -27.99 -17.19
N GLY A 76 9.92 -27.85 -15.90
CA GLY A 76 10.87 -27.47 -14.84
C GLY A 76 11.46 -26.08 -15.00
N ASN A 77 10.69 -25.12 -15.52
CA ASN A 77 11.17 -23.77 -15.85
C ASN A 77 10.69 -22.67 -14.90
N GLY A 78 9.93 -23.04 -13.85
CA GLY A 78 9.42 -22.10 -12.84
C GLY A 78 8.30 -21.17 -13.31
N VAL A 79 7.78 -21.38 -14.52
CA VAL A 79 6.69 -20.56 -15.07
C VAL A 79 5.34 -21.20 -14.78
N LEU A 80 4.49 -20.48 -14.07
CA LEU A 80 3.13 -20.96 -13.77
C LEU A 80 2.24 -20.94 -15.03
N PRO A 81 1.28 -21.86 -15.12
CA PRO A 81 0.28 -21.84 -16.18
C PRO A 81 -0.49 -20.51 -16.21
N PHE A 82 -1.00 -20.17 -17.37
CA PHE A 82 -1.80 -18.95 -17.53
C PHE A 82 -3.01 -18.91 -16.60
N GLY A 83 -3.19 -17.75 -15.92
CA GLY A 83 -4.27 -17.53 -14.97
C GLY A 83 -4.00 -18.07 -13.55
N ILE A 84 -2.88 -18.75 -13.33
CA ILE A 84 -2.46 -19.27 -12.02
C ILE A 84 -1.49 -18.30 -11.35
N THR A 85 -1.73 -18.01 -10.08
CA THR A 85 -0.90 -17.16 -9.24
C THR A 85 -0.40 -17.92 -8.01
N SER A 86 0.47 -17.30 -7.23
CA SER A 86 0.92 -17.82 -5.93
C SER A 86 -0.25 -18.08 -4.96
N LYS A 87 -1.33 -17.29 -5.07
CA LYS A 87 -2.55 -17.48 -4.27
C LYS A 87 -3.27 -18.78 -4.62
N ASP A 88 -3.34 -19.11 -5.92
CA ASP A 88 -3.94 -20.34 -6.38
C ASP A 88 -3.13 -21.56 -5.93
N LEU A 89 -1.77 -21.45 -5.96
CA LEU A 89 -0.89 -22.51 -5.45
C LEU A 89 -1.14 -22.81 -3.97
N VAL A 90 -1.16 -21.78 -3.13
CA VAL A 90 -1.31 -21.99 -1.68
C VAL A 90 -2.73 -22.41 -1.31
N LEU A 91 -3.76 -21.95 -2.01
CA LEU A 91 -5.13 -22.43 -1.85
C LEU A 91 -5.23 -23.92 -2.25
N HIS A 92 -4.62 -24.30 -3.37
CA HIS A 92 -4.53 -25.70 -3.78
C HIS A 92 -3.84 -26.57 -2.71
N VAL A 93 -2.74 -26.10 -2.13
CA VAL A 93 -2.07 -26.77 -1.00
C VAL A 93 -3.01 -26.92 0.20
N CYS A 94 -3.75 -25.86 0.59
CA CYS A 94 -4.74 -25.94 1.67
C CYS A 94 -5.81 -27.01 1.39
N GLY A 95 -6.26 -27.12 0.14
CA GLY A 95 -7.19 -28.17 -0.28
C GLY A 95 -6.59 -29.58 -0.24
N LEU A 96 -5.29 -29.73 -0.56
CA LEU A 96 -4.60 -31.02 -0.55
C LEU A 96 -4.38 -31.60 0.85
N ILE A 97 -3.93 -30.75 1.79
CA ILE A 97 -3.51 -31.21 3.12
C ILE A 97 -4.52 -30.91 4.23
N GLY A 98 -5.50 -30.05 3.95
CA GLY A 98 -6.51 -29.59 4.92
C GLY A 98 -5.96 -28.63 5.96
N THR A 99 -6.85 -28.06 6.79
CA THR A 99 -6.51 -27.09 7.85
C THR A 99 -5.71 -27.68 9.02
N ALA A 100 -5.60 -28.99 9.13
CA ALA A 100 -4.85 -29.70 10.17
C ALA A 100 -3.59 -30.38 9.65
N GLY A 101 -3.37 -30.47 8.34
CA GLY A 101 -2.30 -31.24 7.73
C GLY A 101 -0.90 -30.78 8.13
N GLY A 102 -0.69 -29.48 8.30
CA GLY A 102 0.57 -28.89 8.75
C GLY A 102 0.76 -28.82 10.27
N THR A 103 -0.19 -29.34 11.08
CA THR A 103 -0.14 -29.19 12.53
C THR A 103 1.15 -29.73 13.13
N GLY A 104 1.85 -28.87 13.89
CA GLY A 104 3.13 -29.20 14.55
C GLY A 104 4.34 -29.17 13.63
N HIS A 105 4.19 -28.77 12.37
CA HIS A 105 5.27 -28.69 11.38
C HIS A 105 5.69 -27.25 11.10
N VAL A 106 6.96 -27.10 10.71
CA VAL A 106 7.46 -26.01 9.87
C VAL A 106 7.50 -26.55 8.45
N VAL A 107 6.88 -25.84 7.51
CA VAL A 107 6.78 -26.25 6.11
C VAL A 107 7.88 -25.59 5.30
N GLU A 108 8.65 -26.37 4.56
CA GLU A 108 9.51 -25.87 3.49
C GLU A 108 8.79 -26.02 2.14
N PHE A 109 8.63 -24.91 1.44
CA PHE A 109 8.14 -24.88 0.07
C PHE A 109 9.31 -24.94 -0.90
N ALA A 110 9.38 -25.98 -1.72
CA ALA A 110 10.48 -26.22 -2.65
C ALA A 110 9.96 -26.61 -4.04
N GLY A 111 10.90 -26.78 -4.97
CA GLY A 111 10.61 -27.03 -6.37
C GLY A 111 10.47 -25.73 -7.17
N ASP A 112 10.55 -25.85 -8.50
CA ASP A 112 10.59 -24.73 -9.41
C ASP A 112 9.31 -23.90 -9.42
N ALA A 113 8.17 -24.48 -9.04
CA ALA A 113 6.91 -23.74 -8.86
C ALA A 113 7.00 -22.64 -7.78
N PHE A 114 7.80 -22.86 -6.73
CA PHE A 114 7.97 -21.89 -5.65
C PHE A 114 9.23 -21.05 -5.81
N SER A 115 10.36 -21.65 -6.27
CA SER A 115 11.58 -20.89 -6.50
C SER A 115 11.47 -19.90 -7.66
N GLY A 116 10.59 -20.16 -8.64
CA GLY A 116 10.27 -19.24 -9.73
C GLY A 116 9.38 -18.05 -9.36
N LEU A 117 8.81 -18.02 -8.14
CA LEU A 117 7.96 -16.93 -7.69
C LEU A 117 8.77 -15.67 -7.38
N SER A 118 8.15 -14.50 -7.61
CA SER A 118 8.59 -13.22 -7.06
C SER A 118 8.57 -13.25 -5.52
N MET A 119 9.22 -12.27 -4.87
CA MET A 119 9.15 -12.17 -3.41
C MET A 119 7.73 -11.95 -2.90
N GLU A 120 6.92 -11.18 -3.61
CA GLU A 120 5.51 -10.96 -3.30
C GLU A 120 4.72 -12.27 -3.37
N GLY A 121 4.97 -13.08 -4.40
CA GLY A 121 4.38 -14.41 -4.52
C GLY A 121 4.80 -15.36 -3.40
N ARG A 122 6.09 -15.37 -3.03
CA ARG A 122 6.62 -16.15 -1.90
C ARG A 122 5.99 -15.72 -0.58
N MET A 123 5.84 -14.41 -0.36
CA MET A 123 5.15 -13.88 0.82
C MET A 123 3.69 -14.31 0.89
N THR A 124 2.99 -14.38 -0.24
CA THR A 124 1.61 -14.90 -0.30
C THR A 124 1.54 -16.38 0.11
N VAL A 125 2.45 -17.22 -0.37
CA VAL A 125 2.52 -18.65 -0.02
C VAL A 125 2.81 -18.82 1.47
N CYS A 126 3.87 -18.18 1.99
CA CYS A 126 4.24 -18.29 3.40
C CYS A 126 3.18 -17.69 4.34
N ASN A 127 2.51 -16.60 3.93
CA ASN A 127 1.41 -15.99 4.67
C ASN A 127 0.30 -16.99 4.97
N MET A 128 -0.12 -17.78 4.00
CA MET A 128 -1.24 -18.70 4.14
C MET A 128 -0.87 -20.09 4.68
N THR A 129 0.39 -20.35 5.00
CA THR A 129 0.83 -21.62 5.58
C THR A 129 0.12 -21.94 6.91
N ILE A 130 -0.19 -20.88 7.69
CA ILE A 130 -0.94 -21.01 8.94
C ILE A 130 -2.36 -21.55 8.73
N GLU A 131 -2.95 -21.33 7.55
CA GLU A 131 -4.30 -21.80 7.23
C GLU A 131 -4.36 -23.31 7.02
N ALA A 132 -3.22 -23.93 6.74
CA ALA A 132 -3.05 -25.39 6.73
C ALA A 132 -2.64 -25.96 8.11
N GLY A 133 -2.70 -25.16 9.17
CA GLY A 133 -2.37 -25.55 10.55
C GLY A 133 -0.88 -25.59 10.86
N ALA A 134 -0.01 -25.26 9.92
CA ALA A 134 1.43 -25.26 10.14
C ALA A 134 1.86 -24.10 11.03
N ARG A 135 2.99 -24.27 11.75
CA ARG A 135 3.55 -23.25 12.61
C ARG A 135 4.19 -22.12 11.83
N ALA A 136 4.93 -22.45 10.79
CA ALA A 136 5.63 -21.52 9.90
C ALA A 136 5.73 -22.12 8.50
N GLY A 137 5.88 -21.27 7.50
CA GLY A 137 6.23 -21.65 6.14
C GLY A 137 7.50 -20.94 5.73
N MET A 138 8.39 -21.63 5.04
CA MET A 138 9.69 -21.11 4.62
C MET A 138 9.95 -21.40 3.16
N ILE A 139 10.65 -20.49 2.49
CA ILE A 139 11.26 -20.70 1.17
C ILE A 139 12.74 -20.39 1.30
N ALA A 140 13.58 -21.27 0.79
CA ALA A 140 15.03 -21.08 0.82
C ALA A 140 15.41 -19.76 0.15
N PRO A 141 16.28 -18.93 0.77
CA PRO A 141 16.72 -17.67 0.18
C PRO A 141 17.61 -17.94 -1.02
N ASP A 142 17.37 -17.20 -2.09
CA ASP A 142 18.10 -17.27 -3.37
C ASP A 142 18.35 -15.88 -3.94
N GLN A 143 18.78 -15.78 -5.19
CA GLN A 143 19.08 -14.52 -5.84
C GLN A 143 17.88 -13.56 -5.87
N ILE A 144 16.65 -14.06 -6.04
CA ILE A 144 15.41 -13.25 -6.00
C ILE A 144 15.25 -12.60 -4.63
N THR A 145 15.54 -13.37 -3.57
CA THR A 145 15.50 -12.86 -2.18
C THR A 145 16.56 -11.79 -1.95
N TYR A 146 17.79 -12.03 -2.42
CA TYR A 146 18.90 -11.09 -2.22
C TYR A 146 18.67 -9.79 -2.99
N ASP A 147 18.22 -9.85 -4.24
CA ASP A 147 17.89 -8.68 -5.06
C ASP A 147 16.76 -7.84 -4.43
N TYR A 148 15.77 -8.50 -3.81
CA TYR A 148 14.68 -7.81 -3.10
C TYR A 148 15.17 -7.06 -1.86
N ILE A 149 16.08 -7.64 -1.09
CA ILE A 149 16.62 -7.06 0.16
C ILE A 149 17.62 -5.94 -0.16
N GLN A 150 18.42 -6.09 -1.20
CA GLN A 150 19.50 -5.17 -1.51
C GLN A 150 19.01 -3.74 -1.67
N GLY A 151 19.64 -2.81 -0.97
CA GLY A 151 19.31 -1.38 -1.02
C GLY A 151 18.10 -0.95 -0.19
N ARG A 152 17.44 -1.88 0.52
CA ARG A 152 16.38 -1.52 1.48
C ARG A 152 16.95 -0.70 2.63
N PRO A 153 16.14 0.19 3.26
CA PRO A 153 16.63 1.12 4.29
C PRO A 153 17.40 0.46 5.42
N MET A 154 16.90 -0.68 5.95
CA MET A 154 17.47 -1.41 7.09
C MET A 154 18.30 -2.64 6.67
N ALA A 155 18.45 -2.87 5.36
CA ALA A 155 19.30 -3.97 4.87
C ALA A 155 20.79 -3.70 5.13
N PRO A 156 21.60 -4.74 5.34
CA PRO A 156 23.06 -4.61 5.47
C PRO A 156 23.66 -3.89 4.25
N LYS A 157 24.78 -3.18 4.46
CA LYS A 157 25.45 -2.41 3.39
C LYS A 157 26.96 -2.69 3.40
N GLY A 158 27.62 -2.50 2.24
CA GLY A 158 29.07 -2.61 2.10
C GLY A 158 29.60 -3.99 2.53
N GLU A 159 30.66 -4.03 3.33
CA GLU A 159 31.29 -5.29 3.77
C GLU A 159 30.34 -6.18 4.60
N VAL A 160 29.40 -5.56 5.34
CA VAL A 160 28.40 -6.31 6.11
C VAL A 160 27.41 -7.03 5.19
N TRP A 161 27.09 -6.44 4.04
CA TRP A 161 26.27 -7.11 3.01
C TRP A 161 26.96 -8.35 2.45
N GLU A 162 28.25 -8.25 2.14
CA GLU A 162 29.03 -9.40 1.61
C GLU A 162 29.11 -10.54 2.64
N GLN A 163 29.30 -10.21 3.92
CA GLN A 163 29.30 -11.19 5.00
C GLN A 163 27.93 -11.86 5.17
N ALA A 164 26.88 -11.06 5.14
CA ALA A 164 25.51 -11.54 5.24
C ALA A 164 25.16 -12.44 4.05
N LEU A 165 25.49 -12.02 2.83
CA LEU A 165 25.25 -12.79 1.62
C LEU A 165 25.97 -14.14 1.64
N ALA A 166 27.24 -14.15 2.06
CA ALA A 166 28.02 -15.40 2.23
C ALA A 166 27.35 -16.35 3.24
N TYR A 167 26.81 -15.83 4.33
CA TYR A 167 26.06 -16.63 5.29
C TYR A 167 24.70 -17.09 4.72
N TRP A 168 23.94 -16.23 4.07
CA TRP A 168 22.62 -16.57 3.53
C TRP A 168 22.66 -17.67 2.49
N GLN A 169 23.76 -17.73 1.71
CA GLN A 169 23.99 -18.79 0.74
C GLN A 169 24.21 -20.18 1.37
N THR A 170 24.43 -20.27 2.66
CA THR A 170 24.57 -21.55 3.40
C THR A 170 23.25 -22.05 3.99
N LEU A 171 22.16 -21.28 3.87
CA LEU A 171 20.86 -21.58 4.51
C LEU A 171 19.96 -22.57 3.74
N PRO A 172 20.06 -22.73 2.40
CA PRO A 172 19.26 -23.75 1.71
C PRO A 172 19.48 -25.13 2.29
N SER A 173 18.40 -25.93 2.33
CA SER A 173 18.46 -27.32 2.82
C SER A 173 19.39 -28.17 1.95
N ASP A 174 20.06 -29.14 2.56
CA ASP A 174 20.92 -30.09 1.88
C ASP A 174 20.11 -30.97 0.91
N GLU A 175 20.75 -31.47 -0.17
CA GLU A 175 20.09 -32.34 -1.16
C GLU A 175 19.49 -33.62 -0.55
N ASN A 176 20.06 -34.09 0.56
CA ASN A 176 19.63 -35.29 1.28
C ASN A 176 18.91 -34.96 2.61
N ALA A 177 18.32 -33.77 2.71
CA ALA A 177 17.54 -33.41 3.89
C ALA A 177 16.37 -34.38 4.09
N GLU A 178 16.17 -34.84 5.31
CA GLU A 178 15.06 -35.73 5.69
C GLU A 178 13.90 -34.91 6.25
N TYR A 179 12.67 -35.25 5.84
CA TYR A 179 11.45 -34.60 6.31
C TYR A 179 10.54 -35.61 7.01
N ASP A 180 9.81 -35.14 8.03
CA ASP A 180 8.81 -35.97 8.72
C ASP A 180 7.57 -36.25 7.84
N ALA A 181 7.30 -35.35 6.89
CA ALA A 181 6.22 -35.51 5.90
C ALA A 181 6.58 -34.80 4.59
N GLU A 182 6.11 -35.36 3.47
CA GLU A 182 6.32 -34.79 2.15
C GLU A 182 5.01 -34.78 1.34
N VAL A 183 4.79 -33.65 0.61
CA VAL A 183 3.67 -33.49 -0.33
C VAL A 183 4.23 -32.99 -1.66
N HIS A 184 3.86 -33.65 -2.74
CA HIS A 184 4.30 -33.31 -4.09
C HIS A 184 3.09 -33.08 -4.99
N PHE A 185 3.14 -32.04 -5.83
CA PHE A 185 2.12 -31.77 -6.84
C PHE A 185 2.71 -31.16 -8.12
N ASN A 186 1.94 -31.22 -9.21
CA ASN A 186 2.29 -30.58 -10.48
C ASN A 186 1.37 -29.38 -10.72
N THR A 187 1.93 -28.25 -11.15
CA THR A 187 1.15 -27.03 -11.41
C THR A 187 0.19 -27.17 -12.59
N ASN A 188 0.38 -28.17 -13.46
CA ASN A 188 -0.61 -28.47 -14.52
C ASN A 188 -1.95 -28.95 -13.98
N ASP A 189 -1.96 -29.48 -12.76
CA ASP A 189 -3.17 -29.96 -12.10
C ASP A 189 -3.88 -28.82 -11.33
N VAL A 190 -3.29 -27.62 -11.32
CA VAL A 190 -3.83 -26.44 -10.64
C VAL A 190 -4.56 -25.55 -11.66
N SER A 191 -5.82 -25.29 -11.41
CA SER A 191 -6.64 -24.26 -12.07
C SER A 191 -6.82 -23.05 -11.15
N PRO A 192 -7.33 -21.90 -11.60
CA PRO A 192 -7.69 -20.79 -10.70
C PRO A 192 -8.61 -21.28 -9.58
N GLN A 193 -8.25 -20.98 -8.34
CA GLN A 193 -8.87 -21.54 -7.15
C GLN A 193 -9.91 -20.60 -6.54
N VAL A 194 -11.00 -21.16 -6.02
CA VAL A 194 -12.06 -20.45 -5.29
C VAL A 194 -12.50 -21.27 -4.09
N THR A 195 -12.59 -20.67 -2.90
CA THR A 195 -13.20 -21.36 -1.76
C THR A 195 -14.72 -21.38 -1.92
N TRP A 196 -15.32 -22.55 -1.72
CA TRP A 196 -16.77 -22.76 -1.79
C TRP A 196 -17.45 -22.82 -0.41
N GLY A 197 -16.68 -23.03 0.65
CA GLY A 197 -17.19 -23.19 2.02
C GLY A 197 -16.62 -22.14 2.98
N THR A 198 -16.55 -22.51 4.26
CA THR A 198 -16.21 -21.62 5.38
C THR A 198 -14.79 -21.81 5.91
N SER A 199 -13.95 -22.52 5.18
CA SER A 199 -12.55 -22.80 5.49
C SER A 199 -11.68 -22.65 4.23
N PRO A 200 -10.40 -22.26 4.31
CA PRO A 200 -9.49 -22.29 3.17
C PRO A 200 -9.26 -23.68 2.56
N GLU A 201 -9.53 -24.76 3.31
CA GLU A 201 -9.50 -26.13 2.77
C GLU A 201 -10.71 -26.45 1.88
N ASP A 202 -11.85 -25.75 2.09
CA ASP A 202 -13.04 -25.85 1.25
C ASP A 202 -12.81 -25.13 -0.08
N VAL A 203 -11.86 -25.56 -0.87
CA VAL A 203 -11.41 -24.92 -2.12
C VAL A 203 -11.54 -25.86 -3.30
N LEU A 204 -11.87 -25.29 -4.46
CA LEU A 204 -12.02 -26.00 -5.72
C LEU A 204 -11.55 -25.13 -6.89
N PRO A 205 -11.19 -25.75 -8.03
CA PRO A 205 -11.09 -25.04 -9.31
C PRO A 205 -12.37 -24.28 -9.62
N ILE A 206 -12.24 -23.10 -10.23
CA ILE A 206 -13.39 -22.24 -10.61
C ILE A 206 -14.40 -22.94 -11.51
N ASP A 207 -13.93 -23.85 -12.36
CA ASP A 207 -14.71 -24.64 -13.31
C ASP A 207 -15.34 -25.90 -12.69
N ALA A 208 -15.11 -26.14 -11.39
CA ALA A 208 -15.68 -27.27 -10.68
C ALA A 208 -17.08 -26.98 -10.10
N CYS A 209 -17.77 -28.06 -9.71
CA CYS A 209 -19.03 -27.99 -8.98
C CYS A 209 -18.79 -28.21 -7.48
N VAL A 210 -19.54 -27.51 -6.62
CA VAL A 210 -19.48 -27.73 -5.17
C VAL A 210 -19.90 -29.17 -4.81
N PRO A 211 -19.31 -29.77 -3.76
CA PRO A 211 -19.56 -31.17 -3.42
C PRO A 211 -21.01 -31.40 -2.97
N CYS A 212 -21.47 -32.63 -3.14
CA CYS A 212 -22.73 -33.09 -2.57
C CYS A 212 -22.48 -33.79 -1.23
N PRO A 213 -23.28 -33.57 -0.19
CA PRO A 213 -23.17 -34.30 1.07
C PRO A 213 -23.25 -35.81 0.90
N SER A 214 -23.91 -36.30 -0.19
CA SER A 214 -23.98 -37.70 -0.55
C SER A 214 -22.65 -38.33 -0.98
N ASP A 215 -21.68 -37.49 -1.39
CA ASP A 215 -20.39 -37.94 -1.93
C ASP A 215 -19.31 -37.98 -0.84
N ALA A 216 -19.69 -37.61 0.40
CA ALA A 216 -18.77 -37.55 1.55
C ALA A 216 -18.33 -38.96 2.00
N LYS A 217 -17.10 -39.05 2.52
CA LYS A 217 -16.50 -40.31 3.00
C LYS A 217 -17.19 -40.85 4.25
N ASP A 218 -17.72 -39.96 5.09
CA ASP A 218 -18.41 -40.31 6.32
C ASP A 218 -19.49 -39.27 6.70
N ALA A 219 -20.26 -39.59 7.77
CA ALA A 219 -21.35 -38.71 8.23
C ALA A 219 -20.89 -37.34 8.75
N ASN A 220 -19.66 -37.24 9.27
CA ASN A 220 -19.11 -35.98 9.78
C ASN A 220 -18.75 -35.05 8.60
N GLU A 221 -18.10 -35.59 7.58
CA GLU A 221 -17.80 -34.86 6.34
C GLU A 221 -19.10 -34.41 5.65
N ALA A 222 -20.10 -35.30 5.56
CA ALA A 222 -21.43 -34.97 5.02
C ALA A 222 -22.10 -33.82 5.77
N ALA A 223 -22.05 -33.81 7.10
CA ALA A 223 -22.59 -32.73 7.93
C ALA A 223 -21.80 -31.43 7.77
N SER A 224 -20.48 -31.49 7.65
CA SER A 224 -19.62 -30.31 7.39
C SER A 224 -19.94 -29.68 6.04
N ILE A 225 -20.02 -30.49 4.97
CA ILE A 225 -20.39 -30.01 3.63
C ILE A 225 -21.79 -29.36 3.66
N ALA A 226 -22.78 -30.03 4.28
CA ALA A 226 -24.13 -29.48 4.36
C ALA A 226 -24.18 -28.13 5.07
N ARG A 227 -23.45 -27.97 6.19
CA ARG A 227 -23.35 -26.71 6.96
C ARG A 227 -22.68 -25.63 6.14
N SER A 228 -21.55 -25.91 5.48
CA SER A 228 -20.83 -24.95 4.64
C SER A 228 -21.71 -24.47 3.48
N LEU A 229 -22.42 -25.38 2.79
CA LEU A 229 -23.34 -25.04 1.71
C LEU A 229 -24.51 -24.16 2.19
N GLU A 230 -25.12 -24.50 3.35
CA GLU A 230 -26.19 -23.71 3.97
C GLU A 230 -25.71 -22.29 4.27
N TYR A 231 -24.57 -22.14 4.96
CA TYR A 231 -24.01 -20.82 5.30
C TYR A 231 -23.67 -20.01 4.04
N MET A 232 -23.00 -20.64 3.08
CA MET A 232 -22.61 -19.98 1.84
C MET A 232 -23.78 -19.78 0.87
N GLY A 233 -24.96 -20.35 1.16
CA GLY A 233 -26.13 -20.26 0.28
C GLY A 233 -25.87 -20.83 -1.10
N LEU A 234 -25.19 -21.98 -1.16
CA LEU A 234 -24.90 -22.74 -2.37
C LEU A 234 -25.73 -24.03 -2.38
N THR A 235 -26.07 -24.50 -3.55
CA THR A 235 -26.76 -25.77 -3.72
C THR A 235 -25.78 -26.91 -4.05
N PRO A 236 -25.98 -28.14 -3.54
CA PRO A 236 -25.13 -29.26 -3.90
C PRO A 236 -25.02 -29.42 -5.42
N GLY A 237 -23.80 -29.62 -5.93
CA GLY A 237 -23.55 -29.77 -7.37
C GLY A 237 -23.62 -28.48 -8.19
N GLN A 238 -23.81 -27.31 -7.56
CA GLN A 238 -23.78 -26.01 -8.25
C GLN A 238 -22.39 -25.73 -8.81
N GLN A 239 -22.30 -25.20 -10.02
CA GLN A 239 -21.04 -24.61 -10.53
C GLN A 239 -20.66 -23.35 -9.76
N LEU A 240 -19.37 -23.22 -9.39
CA LEU A 240 -18.85 -22.02 -8.75
C LEU A 240 -18.81 -20.83 -9.71
N GLU A 241 -18.38 -21.07 -10.93
CA GLU A 241 -18.40 -20.04 -11.96
C GLU A 241 -19.84 -19.49 -12.17
N ASN A 242 -19.92 -18.19 -12.40
CA ASN A 242 -21.16 -17.44 -12.54
C ASN A 242 -21.99 -17.25 -11.25
N THR A 243 -21.48 -17.62 -10.07
CA THR A 243 -22.12 -17.31 -8.79
C THR A 243 -22.10 -15.78 -8.57
N PRO A 244 -23.25 -15.11 -8.39
CA PRO A 244 -23.32 -13.66 -8.21
C PRO A 244 -22.60 -13.21 -6.94
N ILE A 245 -22.02 -11.99 -6.98
CA ILE A 245 -21.37 -11.34 -5.84
C ILE A 245 -21.88 -9.91 -5.69
N GLU A 246 -21.88 -9.41 -4.46
CA GLU A 246 -22.23 -8.03 -4.10
C GLU A 246 -21.00 -7.20 -3.76
N LYS A 247 -19.89 -7.85 -3.34
CA LYS A 247 -18.65 -7.15 -2.96
C LYS A 247 -17.41 -7.80 -3.53
N VAL A 248 -16.37 -6.96 -3.70
CA VAL A 248 -15.01 -7.40 -3.98
C VAL A 248 -14.05 -6.69 -3.04
N PHE A 249 -13.14 -7.46 -2.46
CA PHE A 249 -12.07 -6.94 -1.61
C PHE A 249 -10.71 -7.38 -2.13
N VAL A 250 -9.91 -6.40 -2.57
CA VAL A 250 -8.49 -6.58 -2.88
C VAL A 250 -7.68 -5.92 -1.78
N GLY A 251 -6.93 -6.71 -1.00
CA GLY A 251 -6.24 -6.19 0.17
C GLY A 251 -5.68 -7.30 1.07
N SER A 252 -5.51 -7.01 2.36
CA SER A 252 -4.96 -7.91 3.37
C SER A 252 -3.43 -8.04 3.31
N CYS A 253 -2.80 -8.55 4.38
CA CYS A 253 -1.37 -8.88 4.38
C CYS A 253 -1.00 -9.96 3.34
N THR A 254 -1.98 -10.66 2.79
CA THR A 254 -1.77 -11.68 1.75
C THR A 254 -1.52 -11.06 0.39
N ASN A 255 -2.44 -10.19 -0.08
CA ASN A 255 -2.43 -9.64 -1.45
C ASN A 255 -2.78 -8.15 -1.48
N SER A 256 -1.86 -7.33 -1.01
CA SER A 256 -1.97 -5.88 -1.01
C SER A 256 -0.68 -5.17 -1.39
N ARG A 257 0.27 -5.91 -1.97
CA ARG A 257 1.57 -5.40 -2.45
C ARG A 257 1.45 -4.89 -3.86
N ILE A 258 2.45 -4.17 -4.33
CA ILE A 258 2.41 -3.52 -5.64
C ILE A 258 2.19 -4.52 -6.80
N GLU A 259 2.76 -5.72 -6.71
CA GLU A 259 2.57 -6.76 -7.72
C GLU A 259 1.12 -7.23 -7.81
N ASP A 260 0.45 -7.38 -6.66
CA ASP A 260 -0.98 -7.73 -6.60
C ASP A 260 -1.85 -6.67 -7.27
N LEU A 261 -1.54 -5.40 -7.03
CA LEU A 261 -2.25 -4.26 -7.63
C LEU A 261 -2.01 -4.19 -9.15
N ARG A 262 -0.77 -4.45 -9.59
CA ARG A 262 -0.46 -4.55 -11.03
C ARG A 262 -1.22 -5.69 -11.70
N ALA A 263 -1.37 -6.84 -11.02
CA ALA A 263 -2.15 -7.96 -11.54
C ALA A 263 -3.63 -7.60 -11.70
N VAL A 264 -4.22 -6.90 -10.73
CA VAL A 264 -5.59 -6.37 -10.83
C VAL A 264 -5.72 -5.41 -12.01
N ALA A 265 -4.80 -4.44 -12.12
CA ALA A 265 -4.81 -3.45 -13.20
C ALA A 265 -4.68 -4.09 -14.60
N ALA A 266 -3.86 -5.14 -14.71
CA ALA A 266 -3.71 -5.88 -15.96
C ALA A 266 -5.01 -6.54 -16.42
N VAL A 267 -5.80 -7.10 -15.49
CA VAL A 267 -7.13 -7.65 -15.80
C VAL A 267 -8.10 -6.56 -16.22
N VAL A 268 -8.12 -5.43 -15.48
CA VAL A 268 -8.98 -4.28 -15.81
C VAL A 268 -8.69 -3.73 -17.20
N GLN A 269 -7.41 -3.60 -17.57
CA GLN A 269 -7.00 -3.07 -18.89
C GLN A 269 -7.29 -4.02 -20.06
N GLN A 270 -7.36 -5.33 -19.78
CA GLN A 270 -7.62 -6.36 -20.79
C GLN A 270 -9.09 -6.83 -20.78
N ALA A 271 -9.92 -6.13 -20.03
CA ALA A 271 -11.32 -6.48 -19.88
C ALA A 271 -12.05 -6.52 -21.26
N PRO A 272 -12.83 -7.57 -21.52
CA PRO A 272 -13.58 -7.67 -22.77
C PRO A 272 -14.66 -6.59 -22.86
N GLU A 273 -15.09 -6.28 -24.08
CA GLU A 273 -16.18 -5.35 -24.31
C GLU A 273 -17.44 -5.78 -23.53
N GLY A 274 -18.02 -4.84 -22.79
CA GLY A 274 -19.17 -5.09 -21.91
C GLY A 274 -18.83 -5.45 -20.45
N ALA A 275 -17.53 -5.65 -20.10
CA ALA A 275 -17.07 -5.90 -18.73
C ALA A 275 -15.93 -4.93 -18.34
N THR A 276 -15.96 -3.69 -18.80
CA THR A 276 -14.89 -2.68 -18.59
C THR A 276 -15.05 -1.88 -17.30
N THR A 277 -16.21 -1.96 -16.66
CA THR A 277 -16.51 -1.23 -15.43
C THR A 277 -17.26 -2.11 -14.44
N VAL A 278 -17.02 -1.87 -13.15
CA VAL A 278 -17.73 -2.54 -12.05
C VAL A 278 -19.23 -2.24 -12.14
N PRO A 279 -20.10 -3.26 -12.19
CA PRO A 279 -21.55 -3.06 -12.22
C PRO A 279 -22.04 -2.31 -10.96
N SER A 280 -23.08 -1.49 -11.09
CA SER A 280 -23.59 -0.64 -10.00
C SER A 280 -24.08 -1.39 -8.75
N HIS A 281 -24.33 -2.69 -8.84
CA HIS A 281 -24.74 -3.52 -7.70
C HIS A 281 -23.54 -4.13 -6.97
N VAL A 282 -22.32 -3.97 -7.47
CA VAL A 282 -21.08 -4.48 -6.86
C VAL A 282 -20.33 -3.34 -6.17
N ASP A 283 -19.99 -3.54 -4.92
CA ASP A 283 -19.11 -2.65 -4.16
C ASP A 283 -17.69 -3.23 -4.15
N ALA A 284 -16.82 -2.72 -5.01
CA ALA A 284 -15.46 -3.22 -5.19
C ALA A 284 -14.43 -2.25 -4.58
N MET A 285 -13.60 -2.73 -3.65
CA MET A 285 -12.60 -1.92 -2.98
C MET A 285 -11.19 -2.48 -3.12
N ILE A 286 -10.23 -1.58 -3.24
CA ILE A 286 -8.79 -1.89 -3.26
C ILE A 286 -8.12 -1.15 -2.12
N VAL A 287 -7.39 -1.90 -1.27
CA VAL A 287 -6.74 -1.40 -0.06
C VAL A 287 -5.25 -1.73 -0.13
N PRO A 288 -4.37 -0.74 -0.38
CA PRO A 288 -2.92 -0.94 -0.37
C PRO A 288 -2.42 -1.42 1.00
N GLY A 289 -1.37 -2.23 1.01
CA GLY A 289 -0.81 -2.81 2.25
C GLY A 289 0.00 -1.82 3.08
N SER A 290 0.56 -0.80 2.45
CA SER A 290 1.34 0.26 3.09
C SER A 290 1.21 1.58 2.35
N GLY A 291 1.61 2.68 2.99
CA GLY A 291 1.68 3.98 2.35
C GLY A 291 2.70 4.02 1.20
N LEU A 292 3.76 3.22 1.27
CA LEU A 292 4.72 3.09 0.18
C LEU A 292 4.12 2.36 -1.02
N VAL A 293 3.38 1.27 -0.80
CA VAL A 293 2.62 0.60 -1.88
C VAL A 293 1.61 1.54 -2.51
N LYS A 294 0.89 2.31 -1.68
CA LYS A 294 -0.06 3.32 -2.17
C LYS A 294 0.63 4.32 -3.08
N MET A 295 1.72 4.93 -2.62
CA MET A 295 2.52 5.86 -3.43
C MET A 295 2.98 5.24 -4.75
N MET A 296 3.57 4.03 -4.70
CA MET A 296 4.03 3.34 -5.91
C MET A 296 2.90 3.10 -6.90
N ALA A 297 1.74 2.67 -6.41
CA ALA A 297 0.56 2.43 -7.25
C ALA A 297 0.04 3.72 -7.88
N GLU A 298 0.03 4.80 -7.12
CA GLU A 298 -0.34 6.14 -7.59
C GLU A 298 0.69 6.69 -8.57
N ASP A 299 2.00 6.53 -8.31
CA ASP A 299 3.08 6.89 -9.23
C ASP A 299 3.00 6.15 -10.58
N GLU A 300 2.51 4.92 -10.58
CA GLU A 300 2.28 4.11 -11.76
C GLU A 300 0.92 4.38 -12.43
N GLY A 301 0.07 5.22 -11.82
CA GLY A 301 -1.28 5.54 -12.30
C GLY A 301 -2.27 4.38 -12.17
N LEU A 302 -1.99 3.38 -11.32
CA LEU A 302 -2.87 2.23 -11.12
C LEU A 302 -4.17 2.64 -10.44
N ASP A 303 -4.13 3.59 -9.51
CA ASP A 303 -5.29 4.18 -8.87
C ASP A 303 -6.29 4.74 -9.88
N GLN A 304 -5.80 5.42 -10.93
CA GLN A 304 -6.64 5.98 -11.99
C GLN A 304 -7.34 4.87 -12.81
N ILE A 305 -6.63 3.77 -13.10
CA ILE A 305 -7.19 2.60 -13.76
C ILE A 305 -8.35 2.04 -12.91
N PHE A 306 -8.13 1.90 -11.61
CA PHE A 306 -9.12 1.36 -10.68
C PHE A 306 -10.34 2.28 -10.53
N ILE A 307 -10.12 3.57 -10.31
CA ILE A 307 -11.20 4.56 -10.16
C ILE A 307 -12.05 4.65 -11.42
N GLN A 308 -11.41 4.69 -12.61
CA GLN A 308 -12.11 4.72 -13.89
C GLN A 308 -12.94 3.46 -14.15
N ALA A 309 -12.46 2.31 -13.69
CA ALA A 309 -13.20 1.05 -13.73
C ALA A 309 -14.28 0.93 -12.64
N GLY A 310 -14.41 1.88 -11.71
CA GLY A 310 -15.43 1.91 -10.67
C GLY A 310 -15.04 1.26 -9.34
N PHE A 311 -13.76 0.95 -9.13
CA PHE A 311 -13.27 0.50 -7.82
C PHE A 311 -13.10 1.69 -6.86
N GLN A 312 -13.30 1.44 -5.57
CA GLN A 312 -12.97 2.38 -4.51
C GLN A 312 -11.49 2.24 -4.15
N TRP A 313 -10.72 3.30 -4.31
CA TRP A 313 -9.34 3.39 -3.88
C TRP A 313 -9.28 3.84 -2.42
N ARG A 314 -8.71 3.02 -1.54
CA ARG A 314 -8.76 3.21 -0.08
C ARG A 314 -7.40 3.58 0.51
N GLU A 315 -7.43 4.05 1.77
CA GLU A 315 -6.22 4.27 2.56
C GLU A 315 -5.58 2.94 2.99
N PRO A 316 -4.23 2.90 3.17
CA PRO A 316 -3.51 1.69 3.53
C PRO A 316 -3.96 1.10 4.87
N GLY A 317 -4.15 -0.22 4.90
CA GLY A 317 -4.52 -0.92 6.12
C GLY A 317 -5.16 -2.29 5.90
N CYS A 318 -5.72 -2.85 6.98
CA CYS A 318 -6.38 -4.15 6.95
C CYS A 318 -7.84 -4.10 6.45
N SER A 319 -8.53 -2.96 6.64
CA SER A 319 -9.91 -2.72 6.19
C SER A 319 -10.84 -3.93 6.43
N MET A 320 -11.54 -4.39 5.40
CA MET A 320 -12.53 -5.47 5.48
C MET A 320 -11.94 -6.85 5.85
N CYS A 321 -10.61 -7.05 5.84
CA CYS A 321 -10.00 -8.33 6.21
C CYS A 321 -10.43 -8.84 7.60
N LEU A 322 -10.65 -7.91 8.55
CA LEU A 322 -11.07 -8.20 9.93
C LEU A 322 -12.50 -7.72 10.25
N ALA A 323 -13.12 -6.94 9.38
CA ALA A 323 -14.42 -6.30 9.59
C ALA A 323 -14.51 -5.51 10.92
N MET A 324 -13.41 -4.90 11.37
CA MET A 324 -13.33 -4.12 12.61
C MET A 324 -13.73 -2.65 12.43
N ASN A 325 -13.99 -2.24 11.20
CA ASN A 325 -14.48 -0.92 10.81
C ASN A 325 -15.81 -1.05 10.05
N ASP A 326 -16.27 0.03 9.44
CA ASP A 326 -17.51 0.02 8.66
C ASP A 326 -17.41 -0.72 7.32
N ASP A 327 -16.18 -1.05 6.86
CA ASP A 327 -15.95 -1.91 5.70
C ASP A 327 -16.21 -3.37 6.08
N LYS A 328 -17.45 -3.81 5.94
CA LYS A 328 -17.89 -5.17 6.30
C LYS A 328 -19.03 -5.65 5.40
N LEU A 329 -19.19 -6.96 5.35
CA LEU A 329 -20.32 -7.61 4.69
C LEU A 329 -21.59 -7.50 5.56
N LYS A 330 -22.72 -7.31 4.91
CA LYS A 330 -24.04 -7.50 5.51
C LYS A 330 -24.42 -8.99 5.48
N PRO A 331 -25.35 -9.42 6.33
CA PRO A 331 -25.85 -10.79 6.28
C PRO A 331 -26.34 -11.18 4.88
N GLY A 332 -25.83 -12.29 4.36
CA GLY A 332 -26.15 -12.81 3.04
C GLY A 332 -25.35 -12.22 1.88
N GLU A 333 -24.68 -11.07 2.04
CA GLU A 333 -23.79 -10.53 1.00
C GLU A 333 -22.62 -11.47 0.73
N ARG A 334 -22.27 -11.61 -0.54
CA ARG A 334 -21.20 -12.46 -1.05
C ARG A 334 -20.03 -11.62 -1.54
N CYS A 335 -18.82 -12.02 -1.17
CA CYS A 335 -17.59 -11.31 -1.53
C CYS A 335 -16.58 -12.22 -2.21
N ALA A 336 -16.02 -11.78 -3.33
CA ALA A 336 -14.77 -12.31 -3.85
C ALA A 336 -13.60 -11.53 -3.20
N SER A 337 -12.74 -12.22 -2.45
CA SER A 337 -11.77 -11.60 -1.54
C SER A 337 -10.36 -12.16 -1.70
N THR A 338 -9.36 -11.29 -1.73
CA THR A 338 -7.95 -11.69 -1.68
C THR A 338 -7.43 -11.87 -0.25
N SER A 339 -8.30 -11.83 0.75
CA SER A 339 -7.97 -12.11 2.15
C SER A 339 -7.41 -13.54 2.33
N ASN A 340 -7.00 -13.85 3.54
CA ASN A 340 -6.42 -15.16 3.88
C ASN A 340 -7.41 -16.12 4.56
N ARG A 341 -8.49 -15.62 5.13
CA ARG A 341 -9.48 -16.39 5.91
C ARG A 341 -10.89 -16.05 5.49
N ASN A 342 -11.76 -17.08 5.51
CA ASN A 342 -13.17 -16.99 5.15
C ASN A 342 -14.12 -17.72 6.10
N PHE A 343 -13.72 -17.94 7.36
CA PHE A 343 -14.62 -18.56 8.34
C PHE A 343 -15.86 -17.69 8.60
N GLU A 344 -16.91 -18.31 9.12
CA GLU A 344 -18.20 -17.68 9.37
C GLU A 344 -18.05 -16.34 10.13
N GLY A 345 -18.58 -15.27 9.56
CA GLY A 345 -18.56 -13.93 10.16
C GLY A 345 -17.23 -13.15 10.03
N ARG A 346 -16.19 -13.70 9.42
CA ARG A 346 -14.85 -13.06 9.34
C ARG A 346 -14.87 -11.68 8.75
N GLN A 347 -15.57 -11.48 7.64
CA GLN A 347 -15.68 -10.18 6.96
C GLN A 347 -17.03 -9.48 7.25
N GLY A 348 -17.76 -9.94 8.24
CA GLY A 348 -19.07 -9.43 8.67
C GLY A 348 -20.02 -10.56 9.04
N ASN A 349 -20.85 -10.31 10.05
CA ASN A 349 -21.80 -11.34 10.54
C ASN A 349 -22.75 -11.81 9.43
N GLY A 350 -22.77 -13.12 9.14
CA GLY A 350 -23.58 -13.72 8.07
C GLY A 350 -23.06 -13.39 6.65
N GLY A 351 -21.89 -12.78 6.52
CA GLY A 351 -21.23 -12.52 5.24
C GLY A 351 -20.62 -13.78 4.65
N ARG A 352 -20.64 -13.92 3.33
CA ARG A 352 -20.19 -15.08 2.55
C ARG A 352 -18.94 -14.74 1.77
N THR A 353 -17.79 -15.25 2.18
CA THR A 353 -16.50 -14.91 1.58
C THR A 353 -15.93 -16.06 0.76
N HIS A 354 -15.64 -15.79 -0.51
CA HIS A 354 -14.86 -16.65 -1.39
C HIS A 354 -13.43 -16.11 -1.48
N LEU A 355 -12.43 -16.91 -1.06
CA LEU A 355 -11.04 -16.57 -1.26
C LEU A 355 -10.65 -16.82 -2.72
N VAL A 356 -10.03 -15.82 -3.34
CA VAL A 356 -9.60 -15.85 -4.74
C VAL A 356 -8.26 -15.13 -4.90
N SER A 357 -7.61 -15.31 -6.04
CA SER A 357 -6.42 -14.51 -6.41
C SER A 357 -6.77 -13.07 -6.78
N PRO A 358 -5.81 -12.12 -6.77
CA PRO A 358 -6.05 -10.74 -7.19
C PRO A 358 -6.64 -10.63 -8.61
N ALA A 359 -6.15 -11.45 -9.53
CA ALA A 359 -6.66 -11.48 -10.90
C ALA A 359 -8.12 -11.98 -10.97
N MET A 360 -8.45 -13.03 -10.23
CA MET A 360 -9.81 -13.53 -10.11
C MET A 360 -10.76 -12.53 -9.44
N ALA A 361 -10.28 -11.81 -8.42
CA ALA A 361 -11.05 -10.75 -7.77
C ALA A 361 -11.38 -9.62 -8.75
N ALA A 362 -10.43 -9.21 -9.60
CA ALA A 362 -10.65 -8.21 -10.63
C ALA A 362 -11.67 -8.68 -11.68
N ALA A 363 -11.56 -9.92 -12.17
CA ALA A 363 -12.53 -10.49 -13.10
C ALA A 363 -13.93 -10.55 -12.48
N ALA A 364 -14.04 -10.97 -11.22
CA ALA A 364 -15.31 -11.00 -10.50
C ALA A 364 -15.89 -9.59 -10.29
N ALA A 365 -15.08 -8.57 -10.00
CA ALA A 365 -15.52 -7.19 -9.86
C ALA A 365 -16.17 -6.67 -11.15
N LEU A 366 -15.54 -6.91 -12.30
CA LEU A 366 -16.00 -6.39 -13.59
C LEU A 366 -17.23 -7.12 -14.13
N THR A 367 -17.45 -8.37 -13.75
CA THR A 367 -18.57 -9.18 -14.21
C THR A 367 -19.74 -9.26 -13.23
N GLY A 368 -19.52 -8.89 -11.96
CA GLY A 368 -20.53 -9.04 -10.89
C GLY A 368 -20.78 -10.48 -10.43
N LYS A 369 -19.88 -11.40 -10.74
CA LYS A 369 -19.99 -12.83 -10.44
C LYS A 369 -18.62 -13.49 -10.39
N LEU A 370 -18.48 -14.62 -9.72
CA LEU A 370 -17.28 -15.45 -9.79
C LEU A 370 -17.00 -15.83 -11.24
N THR A 371 -15.84 -15.48 -11.76
CA THR A 371 -15.49 -15.59 -13.18
C THR A 371 -14.09 -16.11 -13.35
N ASP A 372 -13.90 -17.03 -14.28
CA ASP A 372 -12.59 -17.52 -14.66
C ASP A 372 -11.79 -16.43 -15.37
N VAL A 373 -10.70 -16.00 -14.74
CA VAL A 373 -9.82 -14.96 -15.30
C VAL A 373 -9.21 -15.35 -16.64
N ARG A 374 -9.09 -16.63 -16.94
CA ARG A 374 -8.58 -17.14 -18.22
C ARG A 374 -9.44 -16.69 -19.41
N SER A 375 -10.72 -16.36 -19.16
CA SER A 375 -11.63 -15.82 -20.17
C SER A 375 -11.35 -14.38 -20.58
N PHE A 376 -10.48 -13.64 -19.82
CA PHE A 376 -10.09 -12.25 -20.11
C PHE A 376 -8.89 -12.14 -21.08
N GLY A 377 -8.43 -13.24 -21.66
CA GLY A 377 -7.29 -13.25 -22.57
C GLY A 377 -5.94 -13.36 -21.85
N ASN A 378 -4.83 -13.10 -22.52
CA ASN A 378 -3.47 -13.31 -21.99
C ASN A 378 -3.09 -12.31 -20.86
N VAL A 379 -3.67 -12.41 -19.69
CA VAL A 379 -3.40 -11.60 -18.49
C VAL A 379 -2.08 -12.01 -17.78
N GLY A 380 -1.11 -12.55 -18.47
CA GLY A 380 0.07 -13.16 -17.85
C GLY A 380 1.42 -12.55 -18.21
N GLN A 381 1.49 -11.55 -19.07
CA GLN A 381 2.76 -10.85 -19.32
C GLN A 381 2.76 -9.52 -18.58
N GLN A 382 3.42 -9.50 -17.42
CA GLN A 382 3.78 -8.27 -16.72
C GLN A 382 4.56 -7.35 -17.68
N ARG A 383 3.95 -6.23 -18.06
CA ARG A 383 4.74 -5.13 -18.60
C ARG A 383 5.65 -4.63 -17.48
N GLN A 384 6.97 -4.67 -17.72
CA GLN A 384 7.91 -3.95 -16.86
C GLN A 384 7.57 -2.46 -16.94
N TYR A 385 6.95 -1.95 -15.88
CA TYR A 385 6.81 -0.51 -15.70
C TYR A 385 8.19 0.04 -15.33
N SER A 386 8.70 0.94 -16.18
CA SER A 386 9.98 1.61 -15.93
C SER A 386 9.84 2.52 -14.72
N THR A 387 10.48 2.15 -13.62
CA THR A 387 10.60 2.97 -12.41
C THR A 387 11.78 3.93 -12.53
N THR A 388 11.65 4.97 -13.32
CA THR A 388 12.57 6.10 -13.26
C THR A 388 11.79 7.40 -13.27
N ARG A 389 11.29 7.80 -12.10
CA ARG A 389 10.98 9.20 -11.83
C ARG A 389 11.95 9.71 -10.78
N ASN A 390 12.79 10.65 -11.18
CA ASN A 390 13.60 11.43 -10.27
C ASN A 390 12.68 12.22 -9.34
N ARG A 391 12.71 11.91 -8.06
CA ARG A 391 12.09 12.75 -7.03
C ARG A 391 12.82 14.09 -7.01
N GLN A 392 12.12 15.17 -7.36
CA GLN A 392 12.69 16.51 -7.30
C GLN A 392 12.80 16.90 -5.82
N ALA A 393 14.03 17.12 -5.33
CA ALA A 393 14.26 17.61 -3.97
C ALA A 393 13.61 19.00 -3.80
N MET A 394 13.21 19.32 -2.57
CA MET A 394 12.66 20.64 -2.24
C MET A 394 13.68 21.75 -2.58
N ALA A 395 13.22 22.79 -3.30
CA ALA A 395 14.08 23.90 -3.64
C ALA A 395 14.37 24.77 -2.41
N PRO A 396 15.62 25.25 -2.20
CA PRO A 396 15.94 26.19 -1.13
C PRO A 396 15.18 27.51 -1.29
N PHE A 397 14.56 28.00 -0.22
CA PHE A 397 13.96 29.34 -0.17
C PHE A 397 14.84 30.28 0.67
N VAL A 398 15.31 31.34 0.08
CA VAL A 398 16.12 32.37 0.79
C VAL A 398 15.45 33.72 0.74
N THR A 399 15.10 34.19 -0.45
CA THR A 399 14.44 35.47 -0.69
C THR A 399 13.45 35.34 -1.85
N THR A 400 12.42 36.17 -1.85
CA THR A 400 11.52 36.34 -3.00
C THR A 400 11.14 37.81 -3.14
N THR A 401 10.93 38.27 -4.37
CA THR A 401 10.52 39.65 -4.67
C THR A 401 9.47 39.61 -5.77
N SER A 402 8.33 40.21 -5.52
CA SER A 402 7.27 40.40 -6.52
C SER A 402 6.28 41.48 -6.06
N ILE A 403 5.44 41.97 -6.97
CA ILE A 403 4.20 42.65 -6.58
C ILE A 403 3.28 41.59 -5.97
N PRO A 404 2.94 41.69 -4.68
CA PRO A 404 2.15 40.65 -4.03
C PRO A 404 0.69 40.66 -4.51
N ALA A 405 0.07 39.49 -4.62
CA ALA A 405 -1.34 39.35 -5.01
C ALA A 405 -2.25 39.53 -3.77
N PRO A 406 -3.10 40.57 -3.68
CA PRO A 406 -3.96 40.80 -2.51
C PRO A 406 -5.28 40.02 -2.61
N LEU A 407 -5.31 38.83 -2.05
CA LEU A 407 -6.51 37.98 -1.97
C LEU A 407 -7.36 38.39 -0.75
N ARG A 408 -8.35 39.27 -0.96
CA ARG A 408 -9.25 39.80 0.08
C ARG A 408 -10.40 38.87 0.40
N ILE A 409 -10.06 37.67 0.86
CA ILE A 409 -11.03 36.63 1.25
C ILE A 409 -10.54 36.03 2.56
N SER A 410 -11.38 36.11 3.60
CA SER A 410 -11.15 35.41 4.88
C SER A 410 -11.63 33.98 4.82
N ASN A 411 -11.09 33.10 5.68
CA ASN A 411 -11.45 31.69 5.77
C ASN A 411 -11.31 30.93 4.45
N VAL A 412 -10.27 31.22 3.68
CA VAL A 412 -9.96 30.47 2.47
C VAL A 412 -9.65 29.03 2.85
N ASP A 413 -10.55 28.12 2.52
CA ASP A 413 -10.39 26.70 2.84
C ASP A 413 -9.59 25.96 1.73
N THR A 414 -9.15 24.76 2.06
CA THR A 414 -8.36 23.93 1.14
C THR A 414 -9.14 23.48 -0.10
N ASP A 415 -10.49 23.45 -0.06
CA ASP A 415 -11.34 23.18 -1.23
C ASP A 415 -11.45 24.41 -2.15
N MET A 416 -11.34 25.62 -1.60
CA MET A 416 -11.21 26.84 -2.40
C MET A 416 -9.85 26.92 -3.08
N ILE A 417 -8.77 26.52 -2.39
CA ILE A 417 -7.42 26.49 -2.96
C ILE A 417 -7.31 25.44 -4.06
N ILE A 418 -7.75 24.21 -3.79
CA ILE A 418 -7.76 23.10 -4.76
C ILE A 418 -9.02 22.26 -4.57
N PRO A 419 -10.01 22.34 -5.48
CA PRO A 419 -11.24 21.58 -5.38
C PRO A 419 -11.02 20.06 -5.41
N ALA A 420 -11.89 19.33 -4.71
CA ALA A 420 -11.78 17.88 -4.53
C ALA A 420 -11.68 17.08 -5.84
N GLU A 421 -12.30 17.58 -6.91
CA GLU A 421 -12.23 16.98 -8.25
C GLU A 421 -10.81 16.93 -8.84
N HIS A 422 -9.90 17.81 -8.39
CA HIS A 422 -8.50 17.90 -8.85
C HIS A 422 -7.51 17.21 -7.90
N LEU A 423 -7.97 16.60 -6.82
CA LEU A 423 -7.14 15.86 -5.86
C LEU A 423 -6.79 14.44 -6.32
N LYS A 424 -7.16 14.06 -7.52
CA LYS A 424 -6.93 12.73 -8.10
C LYS A 424 -5.52 12.52 -8.63
N THR A 425 -4.68 13.55 -8.61
CA THR A 425 -3.28 13.47 -9.02
C THR A 425 -2.37 13.44 -7.80
N ILE A 426 -1.30 12.67 -7.90
CA ILE A 426 -0.19 12.59 -6.94
C ILE A 426 1.03 13.38 -7.42
N GLU A 427 0.95 13.94 -8.63
CA GLU A 427 2.02 14.78 -9.13
C GLU A 427 1.99 16.14 -8.43
N ARG A 428 3.12 16.56 -7.91
CA ARG A 428 3.31 17.88 -7.30
C ARG A 428 3.30 19.01 -8.33
N THR A 429 3.33 18.65 -9.61
CA THR A 429 3.33 19.55 -10.76
C THR A 429 2.08 19.36 -11.61
N GLY A 430 1.64 20.41 -12.29
CA GLY A 430 0.41 20.41 -13.09
C GLY A 430 -0.86 20.74 -12.29
N LEU A 431 -0.74 20.99 -10.97
CA LEU A 431 -1.83 21.42 -10.10
C LEU A 431 -2.07 22.93 -10.12
N GLY A 432 -1.06 23.73 -10.47
CA GLY A 432 -1.15 25.20 -10.46
C GLY A 432 -2.26 25.75 -11.37
N LYS A 433 -2.55 25.10 -12.48
CA LYS A 433 -3.70 25.45 -13.34
C LYS A 433 -5.05 25.25 -12.65
N HIS A 434 -5.12 24.38 -11.64
CA HIS A 434 -6.33 24.09 -10.87
C HIS A 434 -6.41 24.86 -9.55
N ALA A 435 -5.32 25.57 -9.18
CA ALA A 435 -5.32 26.40 -7.98
C ALA A 435 -6.38 27.50 -8.11
N PHE A 436 -7.25 27.59 -7.12
CA PHE A 436 -8.41 28.50 -7.09
C PHE A 436 -9.34 28.35 -8.29
N SER A 437 -9.44 27.18 -8.92
CA SER A 437 -10.14 27.02 -10.20
C SER A 437 -11.59 27.50 -10.18
N ARG A 438 -12.30 27.37 -9.04
CA ARG A 438 -13.67 27.89 -8.87
C ARG A 438 -13.77 29.41 -8.77
N LEU A 439 -12.67 30.10 -8.51
CA LEU A 439 -12.59 31.55 -8.45
C LEU A 439 -11.91 32.13 -9.69
N ARG A 440 -10.93 31.40 -10.23
CA ARG A 440 -10.14 31.80 -11.40
C ARG A 440 -10.86 31.68 -12.73
N TYR A 441 -11.77 30.72 -12.83
CA TYR A 441 -12.44 30.44 -14.10
C TYR A 441 -13.96 30.54 -13.93
N ASP A 442 -14.64 31.00 -14.98
CA ASP A 442 -16.08 30.86 -15.05
C ASP A 442 -16.46 29.37 -15.14
N THR A 443 -17.35 28.93 -14.26
CA THR A 443 -17.72 27.50 -14.14
C THR A 443 -18.55 26.97 -15.32
N VAL A 444 -19.07 27.85 -16.18
CA VAL A 444 -19.92 27.50 -17.31
C VAL A 444 -19.13 27.59 -18.62
N THR A 445 -18.37 28.70 -18.82
CA THR A 445 -17.63 28.93 -20.06
C THR A 445 -16.20 28.42 -20.02
N GLY A 446 -15.62 28.27 -18.82
CA GLY A 446 -14.22 27.89 -18.62
C GLY A 446 -13.23 29.03 -18.92
N GLU A 447 -13.71 30.24 -19.19
CA GLU A 447 -12.88 31.43 -19.44
C GLU A 447 -12.30 32.00 -18.14
N ASP A 448 -11.19 32.70 -18.23
CA ASP A 448 -10.55 33.37 -17.10
C ASP A 448 -11.51 34.42 -16.50
N ASN A 449 -11.72 34.38 -15.18
CA ASN A 449 -12.41 35.41 -14.43
C ASN A 449 -11.45 36.60 -14.23
N GLU A 450 -11.59 37.66 -15.02
CA GLU A 450 -10.72 38.85 -14.98
C GLU A 450 -10.78 39.61 -13.63
N ASP A 451 -11.88 39.45 -12.88
CA ASP A 451 -12.02 40.07 -11.55
C ASP A 451 -11.21 39.36 -10.47
N PHE A 452 -10.78 38.12 -10.71
CA PHE A 452 -10.01 37.38 -9.74
C PHE A 452 -8.54 37.84 -9.73
N VAL A 453 -8.03 38.18 -8.54
CA VAL A 453 -6.72 38.84 -8.36
C VAL A 453 -5.56 38.18 -9.11
N LEU A 454 -5.45 36.83 -9.07
CA LEU A 454 -4.34 36.12 -9.72
C LEU A 454 -4.46 36.02 -11.26
N ASN A 455 -5.59 36.44 -11.84
CA ASN A 455 -5.77 36.54 -13.28
C ASN A 455 -5.47 37.95 -13.82
N GLN A 456 -5.41 38.96 -12.94
CA GLN A 456 -5.09 40.35 -13.33
C GLN A 456 -3.61 40.46 -13.74
N ASP A 457 -3.34 41.16 -14.83
CA ASP A 457 -1.98 41.29 -15.40
C ASP A 457 -0.93 41.76 -14.40
N MET A 458 -1.29 42.67 -13.47
CA MET A 458 -0.42 43.17 -12.43
C MET A 458 0.10 42.11 -11.47
N TYR A 459 -0.73 41.08 -11.19
CA TYR A 459 -0.44 40.03 -10.18
C TYR A 459 -0.16 38.66 -10.80
N ARG A 460 -0.30 38.55 -12.12
CA ARG A 460 -0.03 37.31 -12.84
C ARG A 460 1.43 36.90 -12.69
N GLY A 461 1.68 35.74 -12.10
CA GLY A 461 3.02 35.23 -11.78
C GLY A 461 3.63 35.81 -10.49
N SER A 462 2.83 36.40 -9.62
CA SER A 462 3.27 36.80 -8.27
C SER A 462 3.76 35.58 -7.48
N SER A 463 4.90 35.73 -6.81
CA SER A 463 5.43 34.72 -5.89
C SER A 463 5.00 34.95 -4.43
N ILE A 464 4.29 36.05 -4.15
CA ILE A 464 3.81 36.42 -2.83
C ILE A 464 2.29 36.56 -2.87
N LEU A 465 1.59 35.84 -2.00
CA LEU A 465 0.15 35.96 -1.79
C LEU A 465 -0.13 36.65 -0.46
N LEU A 466 -0.92 37.72 -0.48
CA LEU A 466 -1.48 38.32 0.72
C LEU A 466 -2.89 37.78 0.92
N ALA A 467 -3.17 37.19 2.06
CA ALA A 467 -4.45 36.60 2.38
C ALA A 467 -4.99 37.11 3.72
N GLU A 468 -6.31 37.19 3.85
CA GLU A 468 -6.96 37.54 5.10
C GLU A 468 -6.91 36.41 6.12
N ASP A 469 -7.63 36.56 7.22
CA ASP A 469 -7.64 35.69 8.39
C ASP A 469 -7.98 34.22 8.07
N ASN A 470 -7.39 33.30 8.87
CA ASN A 470 -7.67 31.85 8.87
C ASN A 470 -7.46 31.16 7.50
N PHE A 471 -6.33 31.46 6.85
CA PHE A 471 -6.01 30.92 5.55
C PHE A 471 -5.63 29.42 5.62
N GLY A 472 -6.15 28.64 4.68
CA GLY A 472 -5.90 27.19 4.58
C GLY A 472 -6.72 26.35 5.54
N CYS A 473 -7.88 26.85 6.02
CA CYS A 473 -8.78 26.09 6.89
C CYS A 473 -9.42 24.88 6.14
N GLY A 474 -10.16 24.04 6.86
CA GLY A 474 -10.85 22.86 6.31
C GLY A 474 -10.01 21.60 6.35
N SER A 475 -10.07 20.77 5.30
CA SER A 475 -9.47 19.44 5.27
C SER A 475 -7.94 19.48 5.22
N SER A 476 -7.29 18.50 5.87
CA SER A 476 -5.83 18.32 5.85
C SER A 476 -5.34 17.83 4.48
N ARG A 477 -5.10 18.73 3.54
CA ARG A 477 -4.70 18.40 2.16
C ARG A 477 -3.34 18.98 1.82
N GLU A 478 -2.36 18.13 1.58
CA GLU A 478 -1.04 18.53 1.09
C GLU A 478 -1.08 19.09 -0.34
N HIS A 479 -2.08 18.70 -1.13
CA HIS A 479 -2.30 19.20 -2.49
C HIS A 479 -2.52 20.72 -2.55
N ALA A 480 -3.03 21.34 -1.48
CA ALA A 480 -3.24 22.79 -1.46
C ALA A 480 -1.90 23.56 -1.50
N PRO A 481 -0.89 23.29 -0.67
CA PRO A 481 0.45 23.84 -0.85
C PRO A 481 1.09 23.48 -2.19
N TRP A 482 0.92 22.26 -2.70
CA TRP A 482 1.45 21.87 -4.01
C TRP A 482 0.87 22.71 -5.15
N ALA A 483 -0.44 22.92 -5.14
CA ALA A 483 -1.11 23.72 -6.15
C ALA A 483 -0.65 25.18 -6.12
N LEU A 484 -0.45 25.75 -4.93
CA LEU A 484 0.08 27.11 -4.77
C LEU A 484 1.53 27.22 -5.23
N LEU A 485 2.38 26.25 -4.87
CA LEU A 485 3.78 26.22 -5.28
C LEU A 485 3.91 26.06 -6.81
N ASP A 486 3.12 25.16 -7.40
CA ASP A 486 3.10 24.94 -8.85
C ASP A 486 2.48 26.12 -9.62
N LEU A 487 1.64 26.92 -8.98
CA LEU A 487 1.18 28.23 -9.49
C LEU A 487 2.28 29.30 -9.45
N GLY A 488 3.34 29.09 -8.66
CA GLY A 488 4.46 30.02 -8.47
C GLY A 488 4.48 30.74 -7.12
N ILE A 489 3.51 30.48 -6.24
CA ILE A 489 3.46 31.11 -4.91
C ILE A 489 4.50 30.45 -3.99
N GLN A 490 5.46 31.24 -3.52
CA GLN A 490 6.54 30.81 -2.64
C GLN A 490 6.39 31.34 -1.21
N CYS A 491 5.64 32.45 -1.04
CA CYS A 491 5.40 33.07 0.26
C CYS A 491 3.91 33.44 0.39
N ILE A 492 3.36 33.21 1.57
CA ILE A 492 1.99 33.60 1.90
C ILE A 492 2.04 34.45 3.16
N VAL A 493 1.46 35.65 3.13
CA VAL A 493 1.35 36.56 4.28
C VAL A 493 -0.13 36.68 4.67
N SER A 494 -0.44 36.40 5.93
CA SER A 494 -1.82 36.41 6.45
C SER A 494 -1.81 36.83 7.92
N THR A 495 -2.95 37.19 8.48
CA THR A 495 -3.07 37.43 9.92
C THR A 495 -3.07 36.13 10.72
N SER A 496 -3.62 35.03 10.16
CA SER A 496 -3.56 33.71 10.77
C SER A 496 -3.70 32.58 9.74
N PHE A 497 -3.28 31.38 10.11
CA PHE A 497 -3.34 30.18 9.30
C PHE A 497 -3.94 29.04 10.09
N ALA A 498 -4.57 28.09 9.40
CA ALA A 498 -4.89 26.80 9.99
C ALA A 498 -3.61 25.98 10.23
N ASP A 499 -3.48 25.39 11.42
CA ASP A 499 -2.25 24.70 11.90
C ASP A 499 -1.70 23.67 10.93
N ILE A 500 -2.58 22.83 10.36
CA ILE A 500 -2.18 21.77 9.44
C ILE A 500 -1.65 22.35 8.13
N PHE A 501 -2.33 23.34 7.57
CA PHE A 501 -1.89 24.02 6.35
C PHE A 501 -0.56 24.73 6.55
N PHE A 502 -0.41 25.44 7.67
CA PHE A 502 0.83 26.11 8.05
C PHE A 502 2.03 25.15 8.09
N ASN A 503 1.85 23.98 8.71
CA ASN A 503 2.87 22.94 8.77
C ASN A 503 3.18 22.35 7.39
N ASN A 504 2.17 22.13 6.56
CA ASN A 504 2.34 21.59 5.21
C ASN A 504 3.05 22.57 4.29
N CYS A 505 2.88 23.89 4.46
CA CYS A 505 3.63 24.89 3.73
C CYS A 505 5.14 24.73 3.91
N PHE A 506 5.62 24.61 5.16
CA PHE A 506 7.05 24.43 5.45
C PHE A 506 7.62 23.13 4.87
N LYS A 507 6.85 22.05 4.90
CA LYS A 507 7.27 20.76 4.35
C LYS A 507 7.42 20.76 2.83
N ASN A 508 6.74 21.68 2.15
CA ASN A 508 6.70 21.75 0.71
C ASN A 508 7.43 22.97 0.11
N GLY A 509 8.12 23.77 0.93
CA GLY A 509 8.96 24.86 0.44
C GLY A 509 8.25 26.21 0.30
N ILE A 510 7.06 26.39 0.88
CA ILE A 510 6.35 27.67 0.98
C ILE A 510 6.62 28.28 2.34
N LEU A 511 6.90 29.60 2.38
CA LEU A 511 7.05 30.37 3.60
C LEU A 511 5.72 31.02 4.01
N PRO A 512 5.00 30.52 5.03
CA PRO A 512 3.86 31.23 5.61
C PRO A 512 4.35 32.23 6.66
N ILE A 513 3.87 33.47 6.60
CA ILE A 513 4.21 34.54 7.52
C ILE A 513 2.94 35.08 8.16
N SER A 514 2.89 35.14 9.49
CA SER A 514 1.82 35.81 10.23
C SER A 514 2.22 37.22 10.59
N VAL A 515 1.34 38.18 10.28
CA VAL A 515 1.50 39.63 10.58
C VAL A 515 0.26 40.16 11.28
N SER A 516 0.35 41.35 11.86
CA SER A 516 -0.81 42.05 12.38
C SER A 516 -1.75 42.51 11.25
N GLN A 517 -3.01 42.81 11.58
CA GLN A 517 -3.98 43.31 10.60
C GLN A 517 -3.52 44.64 9.99
N GLU A 518 -2.93 45.52 10.81
CA GLU A 518 -2.42 46.83 10.36
C GLU A 518 -1.28 46.67 9.34
N GLU A 519 -0.38 45.71 9.57
CA GLU A 519 0.73 45.39 8.66
C GLU A 519 0.21 44.75 7.37
N LEU A 520 -0.78 43.85 7.45
CA LEU A 520 -1.40 43.25 6.28
C LEU A 520 -2.10 44.32 5.41
N ASP A 521 -2.87 45.21 6.04
CA ASP A 521 -3.56 46.30 5.34
C ASP A 521 -2.58 47.24 4.62
N ALA A 522 -1.44 47.54 5.26
CA ALA A 522 -0.39 48.32 4.64
C ALA A 522 0.26 47.62 3.43
N LEU A 523 0.49 46.29 3.52
CA LEU A 523 0.99 45.51 2.40
C LEU A 523 -0.02 45.42 1.26
N MET A 524 -1.31 45.23 1.56
CA MET A 524 -2.38 45.24 0.57
C MET A 524 -2.52 46.59 -0.14
N ALA A 525 -2.37 47.70 0.59
CA ALA A 525 -2.39 49.04 0.01
C ALA A 525 -1.16 49.29 -0.88
N ALA A 526 0.01 48.76 -0.53
CA ALA A 526 1.19 48.81 -1.37
C ALA A 526 1.02 47.94 -2.64
N ALA A 527 0.41 46.77 -2.53
CA ALA A 527 0.10 45.89 -3.64
C ALA A 527 -0.83 46.57 -4.67
N ASP A 528 -1.89 47.26 -4.20
CA ASP A 528 -2.81 48.02 -5.06
C ASP A 528 -2.11 49.12 -5.89
N GLN A 529 -0.99 49.63 -5.37
CA GLN A 529 -0.17 50.63 -6.05
C GLN A 529 0.93 50.03 -6.95
N GLY A 530 0.95 48.68 -7.09
CA GLY A 530 1.94 47.97 -7.89
C GLY A 530 3.35 47.98 -7.28
N VAL A 531 3.47 48.17 -5.95
CA VAL A 531 4.75 48.19 -5.25
C VAL A 531 5.30 46.79 -5.08
N GLU A 532 6.56 46.57 -5.46
CA GLU A 532 7.28 45.34 -5.19
C GLU A 532 7.54 45.17 -3.69
N VAL A 533 7.34 43.95 -3.21
CA VAL A 533 7.63 43.53 -1.84
C VAL A 533 8.78 42.53 -1.87
N HIS A 534 9.79 42.76 -1.05
CA HIS A 534 10.93 41.86 -0.87
C HIS A 534 10.82 41.13 0.46
N VAL A 535 10.83 39.82 0.43
CA VAL A 535 10.80 38.93 1.61
C VAL A 535 12.18 38.28 1.74
N ASP A 536 12.84 38.50 2.88
CA ASP A 536 14.14 37.91 3.23
C ASP A 536 13.98 37.00 4.46
N LEU A 537 14.03 35.68 4.25
CA LEU A 537 13.94 34.68 5.31
C LEU A 537 15.15 34.69 6.25
N LYS A 538 16.34 35.04 5.71
CA LYS A 538 17.56 35.12 6.52
C LYS A 538 17.52 36.27 7.49
N ALA A 539 17.10 37.46 7.01
CA ALA A 539 16.94 38.66 7.81
C ALA A 539 15.66 38.67 8.63
N LYS A 540 14.69 37.76 8.34
CA LYS A 540 13.31 37.71 8.90
C LYS A 540 12.59 39.05 8.69
N LYS A 541 12.62 39.57 7.47
CA LYS A 541 12.06 40.88 7.12
C LYS A 541 11.26 40.86 5.83
N ILE A 542 10.16 41.60 5.84
CA ILE A 542 9.43 42.01 4.64
C ILE A 542 9.75 43.49 4.42
N GLN A 543 10.20 43.86 3.23
CA GLN A 543 10.58 45.22 2.87
C GLN A 543 9.75 45.70 1.67
N TYR A 544 9.24 46.93 1.75
CA TYR A 544 8.49 47.57 0.69
C TYR A 544 8.59 49.11 0.86
N LEU A 545 8.81 49.83 -0.22
CA LEU A 545 9.12 51.25 -0.18
C LEU A 545 10.25 51.52 0.84
N ASP A 546 10.03 52.47 1.76
CA ASP A 546 10.94 52.79 2.87
C ASP A 546 10.55 52.07 4.18
N SER A 547 9.61 51.09 4.12
CA SER A 547 9.06 50.38 5.28
C SER A 547 9.62 48.97 5.42
N SER A 548 9.66 48.46 6.65
CA SER A 548 10.11 47.12 6.95
C SER A 548 9.27 46.50 8.07
N ILE A 549 8.73 45.30 7.83
CA ILE A 549 8.02 44.46 8.81
C ILE A 549 8.96 43.34 9.23
N SER A 550 9.07 43.09 10.52
CA SER A 550 9.83 41.94 11.03
C SER A 550 8.86 40.80 11.36
N PHE A 551 9.19 39.58 10.96
CA PHE A 551 8.39 38.41 11.29
C PHE A 551 9.21 37.37 12.05
N ASP A 552 8.55 36.48 12.75
CA ASP A 552 9.20 35.36 13.45
C ASP A 552 8.96 34.02 12.76
N VAL A 553 10.01 33.24 12.70
CA VAL A 553 9.98 31.84 12.21
C VAL A 553 10.86 31.00 13.12
N GLU A 554 10.35 29.86 13.55
CA GLU A 554 11.11 28.89 14.33
C GLU A 554 12.44 28.56 13.64
N GLU A 555 13.55 28.60 14.37
CA GLU A 555 14.91 28.47 13.82
C GLU A 555 15.11 27.16 13.04
N PHE A 556 14.51 26.07 13.50
CA PHE A 556 14.57 24.78 12.82
C PHE A 556 13.86 24.83 11.45
N ARG A 557 12.66 25.41 11.38
CA ARG A 557 11.90 25.57 10.13
C ARG A 557 12.60 26.50 9.14
N ARG A 558 13.20 27.57 9.65
CA ARG A 558 14.02 28.49 8.87
C ARG A 558 15.21 27.77 8.24
N HIS A 559 15.93 26.97 9.04
CA HIS A 559 17.04 26.15 8.56
C HIS A 559 16.62 25.18 7.45
N CYS A 560 15.50 24.50 7.63
CA CYS A 560 14.97 23.56 6.63
C CYS A 560 14.63 24.24 5.31
N LEU A 561 13.89 25.35 5.33
CA LEU A 561 13.54 26.10 4.12
C LEU A 561 14.77 26.65 3.41
N MET A 562 15.71 27.28 4.15
CA MET A 562 16.91 27.89 3.57
C MET A 562 17.83 26.87 2.86
N ASN A 563 17.80 25.60 3.29
CA ASN A 563 18.66 24.54 2.74
C ASN A 563 17.90 23.53 1.88
N GLY A 564 16.61 23.73 1.63
CA GLY A 564 15.78 22.78 0.86
C GLY A 564 15.68 21.41 1.51
N LEU A 565 15.60 21.33 2.86
CA LEU A 565 15.61 20.11 3.63
C LEU A 565 14.19 19.63 3.94
N ASP A 566 13.74 18.64 3.22
CA ASP A 566 12.56 17.84 3.61
C ASP A 566 12.94 16.82 4.70
N ASP A 567 11.94 16.08 5.22
CA ASP A 567 12.12 15.10 6.30
C ASP A 567 13.17 14.02 5.96
N ILE A 568 13.36 13.69 4.68
CA ILE A 568 14.38 12.74 4.21
C ILE A 568 15.76 13.38 4.21
N ALA A 569 15.89 14.58 3.67
CA ALA A 569 17.15 15.29 3.63
C ALA A 569 17.66 15.60 5.05
N LEU A 570 16.77 15.87 6.00
CA LEU A 570 17.09 16.01 7.43
C LEU A 570 17.66 14.71 8.03
N THR A 571 17.05 13.57 7.70
CA THR A 571 17.54 12.25 8.16
C THR A 571 18.92 11.95 7.58
N LEU A 572 19.15 12.30 6.31
CA LEU A 572 20.44 12.12 5.65
C LEU A 572 21.55 13.01 6.23
N GLN A 573 21.25 14.09 6.96
CA GLN A 573 22.26 14.85 7.69
C GLN A 573 22.84 14.10 8.89
N LYS A 574 22.14 13.06 9.40
CA LYS A 574 22.56 12.23 10.54
C LYS A 574 23.22 10.92 10.13
N VAL A 575 23.65 10.78 8.87
CA VAL A 575 24.29 9.55 8.35
C VAL A 575 25.45 9.12 9.24
N LYS A 576 26.28 10.04 9.74
CA LYS A 576 27.40 9.71 10.63
C LYS A 576 26.98 9.12 11.99
N GLU A 577 25.84 9.57 12.50
CA GLU A 577 25.29 9.02 13.77
C GLU A 577 24.64 7.66 13.51
N ILE A 578 23.98 7.52 12.37
CA ILE A 578 23.42 6.25 11.89
C ILE A 578 24.55 5.25 11.67
N ASP A 579 25.60 5.63 10.92
CA ASP A 579 26.77 4.79 10.67
C ASP A 579 27.44 4.34 11.99
N ARG A 580 27.58 5.23 12.98
CA ARG A 580 28.15 4.90 14.29
C ARG A 580 27.29 3.93 15.09
N PHE A 581 25.97 4.06 15.01
CA PHE A 581 25.03 3.12 15.61
C PHE A 581 25.13 1.75 14.90
N GLU A 582 25.14 1.75 13.56
CA GLU A 582 25.30 0.56 12.73
C GLU A 582 26.65 -0.14 13.01
N GLU A 583 27.76 0.61 13.13
CA GLU A 583 29.08 0.05 13.53
C GLU A 583 29.05 -0.62 14.92
N THR A 584 28.30 -0.05 15.85
CA THR A 584 28.16 -0.60 17.20
C THR A 584 27.34 -1.88 17.18
N MET A 585 26.25 -1.89 16.43
CA MET A 585 25.41 -3.07 16.22
C MET A 585 26.17 -4.17 15.48
N THR A 586 26.94 -3.84 14.44
CA THR A 586 27.76 -4.80 13.68
C THR A 586 28.83 -5.46 14.53
N LYS A 587 29.41 -4.76 15.52
CA LYS A 587 30.39 -5.33 16.46
C LYS A 587 29.76 -6.26 17.49
N THR A 588 28.53 -5.98 17.90
CA THR A 588 27.82 -6.75 18.93
C THR A 588 26.91 -7.83 18.34
N LYS A 589 26.45 -7.66 17.13
CA LYS A 589 25.55 -8.58 16.40
C LYS A 589 25.86 -8.52 14.90
N PRO A 590 26.98 -9.09 14.42
CA PRO A 590 27.43 -8.97 13.04
C PRO A 590 26.49 -9.59 11.99
N TRP A 591 25.40 -10.22 12.41
CA TRP A 591 24.36 -10.84 11.57
C TRP A 591 22.99 -10.14 11.64
N LEU A 592 22.88 -9.01 12.32
CA LEU A 592 21.62 -8.23 12.39
C LEU A 592 21.73 -6.96 11.57
#